data_93dcba42ba3669a1f18540442e7d71b6
#
_entry.id   93dcba42ba3669a1f18540442e7d71b6
#
_cell.length_a   1.000
_cell.length_b   1.000
_cell.length_c   1.000
_cell.angle_alpha   90.00
_cell.angle_beta   90.00
_cell.angle_gamma   90.00
#
_symmetry.space_group_name_H-M   'P 1'
#
loop_
_entity.id
_entity.type
_entity.pdbx_description
1 polymer ?
#
loop_
_entity_poly.entity_id
_entity_poly.type
_entity_poly.pdbx_seq_one_letter_code
_entity_poly.pdbx_strand_id
1 'polypeptide(L)'
;MRPSREPFRQTDQTYFATFQTARRQCFFRNDRWASLFLTTLARYIDQLGLHDFVLMPDHIHLLLSPQVPLERAIQLVKGGFSFQARRELQWSGDIWQAGFSDHRLRDAQDWDNHREYIRKNGISWQSEGKAICGSDSSLSLHPLPPWLKPHSRVTTNGGAEAPPLQNYEGEGR
;
A
#
# COMPACT_ATOMS: atom_id res chain seq x y z
N MET A 1 22.67 6.67 -3.18
CA MET A 1 22.23 6.95 -1.80
C MET A 1 20.97 7.79 -1.90
N ARG A 2 19.82 7.31 -1.42
CA ARG A 2 18.56 8.06 -1.47
C ARG A 2 18.67 9.23 -0.48
N PRO A 3 18.33 10.49 -0.84
CA PRO A 3 18.42 11.59 0.11
C PRO A 3 17.53 11.32 1.31
N SER A 4 18.06 11.57 2.51
CA SER A 4 17.31 11.46 3.76
C SER A 4 16.14 12.44 3.71
N ARG A 5 14.92 11.96 3.89
CA ARG A 5 13.74 12.82 3.99
C ARG A 5 13.75 13.50 5.35
N GLU A 6 13.48 14.79 5.38
CA GLU A 6 13.42 15.54 6.63
C GLU A 6 12.32 14.94 7.54
N PRO A 7 12.63 14.50 8.76
CA PRO A 7 11.71 13.74 9.62
C PRO A 7 10.45 14.51 10.01
N PHE A 8 10.51 15.83 10.06
CA PHE A 8 9.47 16.70 10.63
C PHE A 8 8.24 16.94 9.71
N ARG A 9 8.33 16.61 8.42
CA ARG A 9 7.24 16.87 7.47
C ARG A 9 6.46 15.63 7.04
N GLN A 10 6.79 14.47 7.57
CA GLN A 10 6.25 13.20 7.06
C GLN A 10 4.92 12.77 7.71
N THR A 11 4.59 13.26 8.89
CA THR A 11 3.38 12.84 9.63
C THR A 11 2.08 13.48 9.14
N ASP A 12 2.17 14.63 8.45
CA ASP A 12 0.97 15.34 7.92
C ASP A 12 0.74 15.10 6.42
N GLN A 13 1.42 14.12 5.84
CA GLN A 13 1.38 13.87 4.40
C GLN A 13 0.76 12.50 4.11
N THR A 14 0.07 12.44 2.97
CA THR A 14 -0.48 11.19 2.47
C THR A 14 0.39 10.65 1.34
N TYR A 15 0.56 9.34 1.34
CA TYR A 15 1.40 8.63 0.38
C TYR A 15 0.64 7.47 -0.25
N PHE A 16 0.94 7.23 -1.52
CA PHE A 16 0.68 5.97 -2.16
C PHE A 16 1.98 5.18 -2.20
N ALA A 17 2.06 4.11 -1.42
CA ALA A 17 3.27 3.30 -1.29
C ALA A 17 3.08 1.93 -1.93
N THR A 18 4.12 1.44 -2.61
CA THR A 18 4.12 0.13 -3.25
C THR A 18 5.37 -0.64 -2.85
N PHE A 19 5.21 -1.90 -2.47
CA PHE A 19 6.33 -2.81 -2.23
C PHE A 19 5.99 -4.22 -2.70
N GLN A 20 7.03 -4.97 -3.05
CA GLN A 20 6.92 -6.23 -3.77
C GLN A 20 7.56 -7.37 -2.96
N THR A 21 7.08 -8.57 -3.24
CA THR A 21 7.73 -9.79 -2.76
C THR A 21 9.06 -10.03 -3.45
N ALA A 22 9.96 -10.75 -2.78
CA ALA A 22 11.22 -11.14 -3.36
C ALA A 22 10.99 -11.97 -4.63
N ARG A 23 11.70 -11.62 -5.70
CA ARG A 23 11.61 -12.32 -7.02
C ARG A 23 10.18 -12.41 -7.55
N ARG A 24 9.28 -11.50 -7.16
CA ARG A 24 7.88 -11.49 -7.59
C ARG A 24 7.13 -12.79 -7.26
N GLN A 25 7.48 -13.45 -6.18
CA GLN A 25 6.80 -14.68 -5.74
C GLN A 25 5.36 -14.37 -5.33
N CYS A 26 4.41 -15.13 -5.86
CA CYS A 26 2.98 -14.92 -5.65
C CYS A 26 2.51 -15.50 -4.30
N PHE A 27 3.11 -15.09 -3.19
CA PHE A 27 2.76 -15.57 -1.84
C PHE A 27 1.28 -15.39 -1.52
N PHE A 28 0.72 -14.25 -1.91
CA PHE A 28 -0.65 -13.87 -1.54
C PHE A 28 -1.74 -14.53 -2.38
N ARG A 29 -1.39 -15.43 -3.30
CA ARG A 29 -2.35 -16.41 -3.85
C ARG A 29 -2.76 -17.47 -2.83
N ASN A 30 -2.01 -17.64 -1.76
CA ASN A 30 -2.30 -18.56 -0.70
C ASN A 30 -3.03 -17.82 0.43
N ASP A 31 -4.21 -18.30 0.80
CA ASP A 31 -5.09 -17.65 1.78
C ASP A 31 -4.44 -17.49 3.16
N ARG A 32 -3.58 -18.43 3.59
CA ARG A 32 -2.88 -18.32 4.86
C ARG A 32 -1.89 -17.15 4.86
N TRP A 33 -1.19 -16.94 3.74
CA TRP A 33 -0.28 -15.81 3.57
C TRP A 33 -1.03 -14.48 3.52
N ALA A 34 -2.13 -14.45 2.76
CA ALA A 34 -2.98 -13.28 2.64
C ALA A 34 -3.60 -12.90 4.00
N SER A 35 -4.19 -13.86 4.71
CA SER A 35 -4.79 -13.64 6.03
C SER A 35 -3.76 -13.17 7.06
N LEU A 36 -2.57 -13.76 7.06
CA LEU A 36 -1.47 -13.35 7.93
C LEU A 36 -1.03 -11.90 7.64
N PHE A 37 -1.00 -11.51 6.36
CA PHE A 37 -0.68 -10.14 5.97
C PHE A 37 -1.75 -9.15 6.45
N LEU A 38 -3.04 -9.46 6.27
CA LEU A 38 -4.13 -8.62 6.77
C LEU A 38 -4.09 -8.46 8.30
N THR A 39 -3.81 -9.53 9.02
CA THR A 39 -3.60 -9.48 10.48
C THR A 39 -2.42 -8.58 10.85
N THR A 40 -1.37 -8.60 10.04
CA THR A 40 -0.21 -7.72 10.24
C THR A 40 -0.58 -6.26 9.98
N LEU A 41 -1.33 -5.95 8.92
CA LEU A 41 -1.82 -4.60 8.65
C LEU A 41 -2.71 -4.10 9.81
N ALA A 42 -3.64 -4.92 10.29
CA ALA A 42 -4.51 -4.58 11.41
C ALA A 42 -3.73 -4.19 12.66
N ARG A 43 -2.62 -4.89 12.94
CA ARG A 43 -1.77 -4.61 14.10
C ARG A 43 -1.13 -3.21 14.05
N TYR A 44 -0.82 -2.71 12.88
CA TYR A 44 -0.12 -1.44 12.69
C TYR A 44 -1.01 -0.34 12.11
N ILE A 45 -2.32 -0.55 12.06
CA ILE A 45 -3.25 0.32 11.34
C ILE A 45 -3.17 1.78 11.81
N ASP A 46 -3.03 2.03 13.11
CA ASP A 46 -2.92 3.37 13.68
C ASP A 46 -1.60 4.05 13.30
N GLN A 47 -0.48 3.32 13.34
CA GLN A 47 0.82 3.86 12.94
C GLN A 47 0.90 4.13 11.43
N LEU A 48 0.15 3.35 10.65
CA LEU A 48 0.07 3.52 9.21
C LEU A 48 -0.84 4.68 8.81
N GLY A 49 -1.88 4.98 9.60
CA GLY A 49 -2.95 5.85 9.12
C GLY A 49 -3.52 5.36 7.80
N LEU A 50 -3.84 4.06 7.72
CA LEU A 50 -4.21 3.38 6.49
C LEU A 50 -5.60 3.80 6.01
N HIS A 51 -5.70 4.36 4.81
CA HIS A 51 -6.95 4.81 4.20
C HIS A 51 -7.53 3.80 3.19
N ASP A 52 -6.66 3.12 2.46
CA ASP A 52 -7.06 2.11 1.49
C ASP A 52 -5.87 1.22 1.12
N PHE A 53 -6.13 0.04 0.57
CA PHE A 53 -5.09 -0.86 0.09
C PHE A 53 -5.61 -1.84 -0.95
N VAL A 54 -4.68 -2.40 -1.71
CA VAL A 54 -4.93 -3.63 -2.47
C VAL A 54 -3.76 -4.59 -2.31
N LEU A 55 -4.08 -5.82 -1.95
CA LEU A 55 -3.16 -6.94 -1.83
C LEU A 55 -3.21 -7.74 -3.13
N MET A 56 -2.17 -7.61 -3.93
CA MET A 56 -1.98 -8.35 -5.17
C MET A 56 -1.17 -9.64 -4.91
N PRO A 57 -1.16 -10.61 -5.83
CA PRO A 57 -0.45 -11.88 -5.61
C PRO A 57 1.00 -11.74 -5.17
N ASP A 58 1.72 -10.76 -5.65
CA ASP A 58 3.16 -10.56 -5.48
C ASP A 58 3.58 -9.13 -5.07
N HIS A 59 2.62 -8.26 -4.81
CA HIS A 59 2.89 -6.88 -4.38
C HIS A 59 1.70 -6.27 -3.66
N ILE A 60 1.92 -5.13 -3.03
CA ILE A 60 0.92 -4.42 -2.25
C ILE A 60 0.96 -2.94 -2.60
N HIS A 61 -0.22 -2.34 -2.70
CA HIS A 61 -0.38 -0.90 -2.71
C HIS A 61 -1.09 -0.45 -1.45
N LEU A 62 -0.57 0.58 -0.80
CA LEU A 62 -1.14 1.20 0.39
C LEU A 62 -1.36 2.69 0.14
N LEU A 63 -2.53 3.19 0.51
CA LEU A 63 -2.84 4.61 0.62
C LEU A 63 -2.88 4.97 2.10
N LEU A 64 -1.91 5.77 2.58
CA LEU A 64 -1.69 5.97 4.00
C LEU A 64 -1.23 7.39 4.35
N SER A 65 -1.64 7.86 5.55
CA SER A 65 -1.10 9.07 6.20
C SER A 65 -0.37 8.65 7.48
N PRO A 66 0.90 8.26 7.38
CA PRO A 66 1.58 7.58 8.47
C PRO A 66 1.80 8.50 9.68
N GLN A 67 1.59 7.96 10.89
CA GLN A 67 1.81 8.64 12.16
C GLN A 67 3.28 8.55 12.63
N VAL A 68 4.10 7.84 11.87
CA VAL A 68 5.55 7.70 12.04
C VAL A 68 6.22 7.97 10.69
N PRO A 69 7.54 8.18 10.60
CA PRO A 69 8.22 8.33 9.31
C PRO A 69 7.85 7.21 8.34
N LEU A 70 7.60 7.54 7.07
CA LEU A 70 7.10 6.59 6.07
C LEU A 70 7.96 5.32 5.97
N GLU A 71 9.28 5.47 6.01
CA GLU A 71 10.22 4.35 6.01
C GLU A 71 9.97 3.42 7.20
N ARG A 72 9.70 4.01 8.37
CA ARG A 72 9.40 3.25 9.58
C ARG A 72 8.05 2.54 9.48
N ALA A 73 7.04 3.20 8.93
CA ALA A 73 5.72 2.61 8.69
C ALA A 73 5.83 1.36 7.80
N ILE A 74 6.52 1.49 6.67
CA ILE A 74 6.74 0.35 5.76
C ILE A 74 7.60 -0.74 6.40
N GLN A 75 8.62 -0.35 7.19
CA GLN A 75 9.45 -1.30 7.93
C GLN A 75 8.64 -2.11 8.95
N LEU A 76 7.70 -1.48 9.66
CA LEU A 76 6.83 -2.17 10.62
C LEU A 76 6.00 -3.26 9.93
N VAL A 77 5.39 -2.94 8.78
CA VAL A 77 4.61 -3.92 8.01
C VAL A 77 5.49 -5.04 7.48
N LYS A 78 6.56 -4.71 6.75
CA LYS A 78 7.45 -5.71 6.15
C LYS A 78 8.13 -6.59 7.20
N GLY A 79 8.66 -5.97 8.25
CA GLY A 79 9.34 -6.68 9.34
C GLY A 79 8.37 -7.50 10.19
N GLY A 80 7.23 -6.92 10.56
CA GLY A 80 6.18 -7.61 11.31
C GLY A 80 5.66 -8.83 10.57
N PHE A 81 5.37 -8.70 9.28
CA PHE A 81 4.94 -9.81 8.44
C PHE A 81 6.02 -10.89 8.30
N SER A 82 7.27 -10.49 8.06
CA SER A 82 8.38 -11.46 7.96
C SER A 82 8.58 -12.26 9.25
N PHE A 83 8.45 -11.59 10.40
CA PHE A 83 8.52 -12.26 11.70
C PHE A 83 7.38 -13.28 11.87
N GLN A 84 6.14 -12.89 11.56
CA GLN A 84 4.99 -13.80 11.66
C GLN A 84 5.08 -14.96 10.68
N ALA A 85 5.49 -14.70 9.43
CA ALA A 85 5.64 -15.76 8.42
C ALA A 85 6.68 -16.81 8.83
N ARG A 86 7.79 -16.37 9.41
CA ARG A 86 8.80 -17.31 9.96
C ARG A 86 8.22 -18.16 11.09
N ARG A 87 7.44 -17.54 11.97
CA ARG A 87 6.89 -18.22 13.15
C ARG A 87 5.71 -19.13 12.82
N GLU A 88 4.77 -18.66 11.99
CA GLU A 88 3.48 -19.33 11.78
C GLU A 88 3.44 -20.17 10.49
N LEU A 89 4.21 -19.78 9.48
CA LEU A 89 4.32 -20.49 8.21
C LEU A 89 5.64 -21.25 8.07
N GLN A 90 6.54 -21.15 9.07
CA GLN A 90 7.87 -21.77 9.09
C GLN A 90 8.72 -21.41 7.86
N TRP A 91 8.53 -20.19 7.33
CA TRP A 91 9.23 -19.73 6.16
C TRP A 91 10.63 -19.22 6.50
N SER A 92 11.65 -19.71 5.77
CA SER A 92 13.06 -19.36 6.00
C SER A 92 13.68 -18.49 4.89
N GLY A 93 12.97 -18.31 3.77
CA GLY A 93 13.48 -17.52 2.63
C GLY A 93 13.22 -16.02 2.73
N ASP A 94 13.72 -15.29 1.74
CA ASP A 94 13.39 -13.88 1.56
C ASP A 94 11.90 -13.74 1.20
N ILE A 95 11.25 -12.76 1.81
CA ILE A 95 9.84 -12.45 1.55
C ILE A 95 9.72 -11.18 0.70
N TRP A 96 10.53 -10.18 0.99
CA TRP A 96 10.42 -8.87 0.38
C TRP A 96 11.60 -8.51 -0.50
N GLN A 97 11.30 -7.87 -1.62
CA GLN A 97 12.30 -7.10 -2.34
C GLN A 97 12.78 -5.93 -1.48
N ALA A 98 14.05 -5.56 -1.63
CA ALA A 98 14.62 -4.41 -0.94
C ALA A 98 13.92 -3.10 -1.36
N GLY A 99 13.73 -2.20 -0.39
CA GLY A 99 13.10 -0.90 -0.62
C GLY A 99 11.59 -0.96 -0.85
N PHE A 100 11.06 0.15 -1.33
CA PHE A 100 9.67 0.38 -1.74
C PHE A 100 9.64 1.63 -2.62
N SER A 101 8.60 1.79 -3.43
CA SER A 101 8.30 3.04 -4.13
C SER A 101 7.19 3.79 -3.40
N ASP A 102 7.20 5.11 -3.49
CA ASP A 102 6.18 5.96 -2.92
C ASP A 102 5.92 7.18 -3.81
N HIS A 103 4.68 7.61 -3.79
CA HIS A 103 4.22 8.85 -4.38
C HIS A 103 3.52 9.66 -3.28
N ARG A 104 3.95 10.90 -3.05
CA ARG A 104 3.29 11.82 -2.13
C ARG A 104 2.10 12.45 -2.84
N LEU A 105 0.90 12.30 -2.29
CA LEU A 105 -0.30 12.91 -2.83
C LEU A 105 -0.28 14.43 -2.63
N ARG A 106 -0.70 15.17 -3.65
CA ARG A 106 -0.61 16.64 -3.71
C ARG A 106 -1.96 17.30 -3.52
N ASP A 107 -3.02 16.71 -4.03
CA ASP A 107 -4.36 17.28 -4.04
C ASP A 107 -5.45 16.21 -4.08
N ALA A 108 -6.70 16.64 -4.11
CA ALA A 108 -7.85 15.76 -4.14
C ALA A 108 -7.93 14.90 -5.41
N GLN A 109 -7.51 15.43 -6.55
CA GLN A 109 -7.52 14.68 -7.81
C GLN A 109 -6.51 13.52 -7.76
N ASP A 110 -5.32 13.77 -7.21
CA ASP A 110 -4.29 12.76 -7.02
C ASP A 110 -4.77 11.65 -6.06
N TRP A 111 -5.50 12.03 -4.99
CA TRP A 111 -6.17 11.12 -4.10
C TRP A 111 -7.19 10.24 -4.82
N ASP A 112 -8.11 10.85 -5.57
CA ASP A 112 -9.19 10.12 -6.26
C ASP A 112 -8.62 9.15 -7.30
N ASN A 113 -7.59 9.56 -8.03
CA ASN A 113 -6.91 8.72 -9.02
C ASN A 113 -6.31 7.45 -8.37
N HIS A 114 -5.63 7.60 -7.23
CA HIS A 114 -5.00 6.45 -6.55
C HIS A 114 -6.04 5.54 -5.87
N ARG A 115 -7.12 6.08 -5.32
CA ARG A 115 -8.23 5.25 -4.82
C ARG A 115 -8.90 4.48 -5.94
N GLU A 116 -9.17 5.14 -7.06
CA GLU A 116 -9.75 4.48 -8.23
C GLU A 116 -8.82 3.38 -8.77
N TYR A 117 -7.52 3.63 -8.78
CA TYR A 117 -6.53 2.62 -9.13
C TYR A 117 -6.58 1.39 -8.21
N ILE A 118 -6.63 1.59 -6.88
CA ILE A 118 -6.79 0.50 -5.90
C ILE A 118 -8.07 -0.28 -6.20
N ARG A 119 -9.20 0.43 -6.35
CA ARG A 119 -10.51 -0.18 -6.60
C ARG A 119 -10.54 -1.00 -7.89
N LYS A 120 -10.03 -0.46 -8.99
CA LYS A 120 -9.97 -1.16 -10.29
C LYS A 120 -9.13 -2.42 -10.22
N ASN A 121 -7.99 -2.37 -9.58
CA ASN A 121 -7.15 -3.55 -9.38
C ASN A 121 -7.83 -4.58 -8.49
N GLY A 122 -8.47 -4.15 -7.40
CA GLY A 122 -9.27 -5.02 -6.54
C GLY A 122 -10.33 -5.78 -7.33
N ILE A 123 -11.18 -5.09 -8.08
CA ILE A 123 -12.26 -5.70 -8.88
C ILE A 123 -11.70 -6.64 -9.96
N SER A 124 -10.70 -6.19 -10.71
CA SER A 124 -10.11 -6.98 -11.82
C SER A 124 -9.54 -8.31 -11.35
N TRP A 125 -8.88 -8.32 -10.18
CA TRP A 125 -8.26 -9.54 -9.66
C TRP A 125 -9.15 -10.34 -8.72
N GLN A 126 -10.18 -9.73 -8.11
CA GLN A 126 -11.18 -10.44 -7.30
C GLN A 126 -12.01 -11.43 -8.12
N SER A 127 -12.40 -11.06 -9.35
CA SER A 127 -13.11 -11.97 -10.25
C SER A 127 -12.32 -13.26 -10.53
N GLU A 128 -11.02 -13.23 -10.30
CA GLU A 128 -10.12 -14.38 -10.40
C GLU A 128 -9.73 -14.98 -9.04
N GLY A 129 -10.27 -14.47 -7.92
CA GLY A 129 -9.90 -14.89 -6.56
C GLY A 129 -8.46 -14.56 -6.18
N LYS A 130 -7.87 -13.49 -6.73
CA LYS A 130 -6.42 -13.22 -6.66
C LYS A 130 -6.01 -11.95 -5.94
N ALA A 131 -6.96 -11.08 -5.56
CA ALA A 131 -6.66 -9.84 -4.85
C ALA A 131 -7.64 -9.59 -3.72
N ILE A 132 -7.18 -8.88 -2.69
CA ILE A 132 -8.01 -8.40 -1.58
C ILE A 132 -7.79 -6.89 -1.48
N CYS A 133 -8.86 -6.12 -1.44
CA CYS A 133 -8.79 -4.67 -1.27
C CYS A 133 -9.43 -4.21 0.05
N GLY A 134 -9.21 -2.93 0.40
CA GLY A 134 -9.70 -2.37 1.65
C GLY A 134 -11.21 -2.47 1.84
N SER A 135 -11.98 -2.35 0.76
CA SER A 135 -13.44 -2.45 0.77
C SER A 135 -13.98 -3.85 1.13
N ASP A 136 -13.17 -4.88 0.98
CA ASP A 136 -13.57 -6.29 1.17
C ASP A 136 -13.02 -6.87 2.48
N SER A 137 -12.21 -6.10 3.19
CA SER A 137 -11.60 -6.54 4.43
C SER A 137 -12.39 -6.07 5.65
N SER A 138 -12.29 -6.82 6.74
CA SER A 138 -12.83 -6.42 8.04
C SER A 138 -11.98 -5.33 8.74
N LEU A 139 -10.99 -4.76 8.06
CA LEU A 139 -10.13 -3.74 8.64
C LEU A 139 -10.88 -2.41 8.77
N SER A 140 -10.84 -1.82 9.96
CA SER A 140 -11.29 -0.46 10.19
C SER A 140 -10.25 0.52 9.66
N LEU A 141 -10.48 1.04 8.47
CA LEU A 141 -9.59 1.98 7.81
C LEU A 141 -9.66 3.37 8.46
N HIS A 142 -8.58 4.12 8.38
CA HIS A 142 -8.51 5.49 8.86
C HIS A 142 -9.50 6.38 8.10
N PRO A 143 -10.12 7.38 8.75
CA PRO A 143 -10.95 8.37 8.07
C PRO A 143 -10.12 9.16 7.04
N LEU A 144 -10.83 9.86 6.15
CA LEU A 144 -10.20 10.71 5.13
C LEU A 144 -9.24 11.73 5.79
N PRO A 145 -8.08 12.00 5.18
CA PRO A 145 -7.14 12.96 5.71
C PRO A 145 -7.76 14.37 5.79
N PRO A 146 -7.44 15.18 6.82
CA PRO A 146 -8.10 16.48 7.07
C PRO A 146 -8.00 17.50 5.93
N TRP A 147 -6.96 17.40 5.09
CA TRP A 147 -6.77 18.29 3.95
C TRP A 147 -7.66 17.93 2.75
N LEU A 148 -8.23 16.72 2.73
CA LEU A 148 -9.15 16.30 1.68
C LEU A 148 -10.56 16.80 1.98
N LYS A 149 -10.94 17.94 1.41
CA LYS A 149 -12.31 18.42 1.50
C LYS A 149 -13.24 17.50 0.72
N PRO A 150 -14.41 17.11 1.27
CA PRO A 150 -15.39 16.35 0.51
C PRO A 150 -15.84 17.17 -0.70
N HIS A 151 -15.41 16.77 -1.89
CA HIS A 151 -15.98 17.31 -3.13
C HIS A 151 -17.34 16.65 -3.35
N SER A 152 -18.37 17.47 -3.52
CA SER A 152 -19.64 17.02 -4.10
C SER A 152 -19.34 16.29 -5.41
N ARG A 153 -19.81 15.05 -5.51
CA ARG A 153 -19.60 14.18 -6.67
C ARG A 153 -20.05 14.91 -7.94
N VAL A 154 -19.10 15.30 -8.76
CA VAL A 154 -19.35 15.52 -10.17
C VAL A 154 -19.17 14.18 -10.85
N THR A 155 -20.28 13.56 -11.23
CA THR A 155 -20.29 12.39 -12.11
C THR A 155 -19.88 12.85 -13.50
N THR A 156 -18.62 12.72 -13.85
CA THR A 156 -18.19 12.80 -15.24
C THR A 156 -17.77 11.41 -15.69
N ASN A 157 -18.55 10.86 -16.63
CA ASN A 157 -18.15 9.76 -17.48
C ASN A 157 -16.92 10.20 -18.28
N GLY A 158 -15.76 9.69 -17.94
CA GLY A 158 -14.53 9.89 -18.69
C GLY A 158 -13.49 8.88 -18.21
N GLY A 159 -13.03 8.05 -19.12
CA GLY A 159 -12.03 7.02 -18.83
C GLY A 159 -10.75 7.65 -18.27
N ALA A 160 -10.51 7.47 -17.01
CA ALA A 160 -9.26 7.87 -16.39
C ALA A 160 -8.22 6.77 -16.65
N GLU A 161 -7.27 7.09 -17.50
CA GLU A 161 -6.03 6.34 -17.63
C GLU A 161 -5.27 6.40 -16.30
N ALA A 162 -4.80 5.26 -15.80
CA ALA A 162 -4.04 5.23 -14.56
C ALA A 162 -2.79 6.10 -14.69
N PRO A 163 -2.43 6.91 -13.69
CA PRO A 163 -1.21 7.70 -13.76
C PRO A 163 -0.01 6.78 -13.94
N PRO A 164 0.92 7.08 -14.84
CA PRO A 164 2.09 6.25 -15.09
C PRO A 164 2.91 6.15 -13.80
N LEU A 165 3.21 4.93 -13.40
CA LEU A 165 4.23 4.67 -12.39
C LEU A 165 5.54 5.27 -12.91
N GLN A 166 6.01 6.34 -12.31
CA GLN A 166 7.34 6.85 -12.59
C GLN A 166 8.34 5.80 -12.07
N ASN A 167 8.79 4.97 -13.00
CA ASN A 167 9.97 4.14 -12.77
C ASN A 167 11.17 5.07 -12.65
N TYR A 168 11.61 5.32 -11.43
CA TYR A 168 12.94 5.86 -11.20
C TYR A 168 13.92 4.72 -11.47
N GLU A 169 14.26 4.54 -12.75
CA GLU A 169 15.50 3.85 -13.10
C GLU A 169 16.65 4.71 -12.57
N GLY A 170 17.33 4.21 -11.55
CA GLY A 170 18.57 4.78 -11.07
C GLY A 170 19.60 4.64 -12.17
N GLU A 171 19.94 5.74 -12.82
CA GLU A 171 21.15 5.78 -13.62
C GLU A 171 22.35 5.49 -12.71
N GLY A 172 22.97 4.35 -12.94
CA GLY A 172 24.28 4.04 -12.42
C GLY A 172 25.34 4.88 -13.12
N ARG A 173 26.12 5.56 -12.32
CA ARG A 173 27.55 5.83 -12.55
C ARG A 173 28.25 5.91 -11.22
#